data_ce99e131a11b37ce3b3c105c1ea0514f
#
_entry.id   ce99e131a11b37ce3b3c105c1ea0514f
#
_cell.length_a   1.000
_cell.length_b   1.000
_cell.length_c   1.000
_cell.angle_alpha   90.00
_cell.angle_beta   90.00
_cell.angle_gamma   90.00
#
_symmetry.space_group_name_H-M   'P 1'
#
loop_
_entity.id
_entity.type
_entity.pdbx_description
1 polymer ?
#
loop_
_entity_poly.entity_id
_entity_poly.type
_entity_poly.pdbx_seq_one_letter_code
_entity_poly.pdbx_strand_id
1 'polypeptide(L)'
;MDLDLWLEIVPWFQRPTVQTVLAVLGVGALRWAVSRRVGSLPFVTPEERLRWLVSVRNAMLLVLISLLIVIWNDAIRSVLLSLVALGAAVVLATKEIILCLSGSLWRTTSGAFHVGDRIEVMGLRGEVIDHGPLATTLLEVGPGAEVNQASGRAVVLPNSVFLSHPLVNETF
;
A
#
# COMPACT_ATOMS: atom_id res chain seq x y z
N MET A 1 -45.87 19.92 -16.35
CA MET A 1 -45.37 19.49 -14.98
C MET A 1 -44.12 18.68 -15.22
N ASP A 2 -43.20 19.22 -15.18
CA ASP A 2 -41.83 19.67 -15.27
C ASP A 2 -40.85 18.49 -15.32
N LEU A 3 -40.54 18.09 -16.58
CA LEU A 3 -39.42 17.14 -16.84
C LEU A 3 -38.09 17.70 -16.27
N ASP A 4 -37.96 19.02 -16.26
CA ASP A 4 -36.78 19.72 -15.77
C ASP A 4 -36.56 19.54 -14.24
N LEU A 5 -37.65 19.51 -13.47
CA LEU A 5 -37.62 19.21 -12.04
C LEU A 5 -37.11 17.79 -11.74
N TRP A 6 -37.47 16.81 -12.55
CA TRP A 6 -36.98 15.44 -12.42
C TRP A 6 -35.50 15.33 -12.75
N LEU A 7 -35.01 16.07 -13.74
CA LEU A 7 -33.60 16.08 -14.12
C LEU A 7 -32.71 16.73 -13.03
N GLU A 8 -33.24 17.65 -12.25
CA GLU A 8 -32.51 18.23 -11.11
C GLU A 8 -32.58 17.36 -9.85
N ILE A 9 -33.68 16.64 -9.61
CA ILE A 9 -33.91 15.90 -8.37
C ILE A 9 -33.22 14.51 -8.40
N VAL A 10 -33.21 13.82 -9.56
CA VAL A 10 -32.64 12.47 -9.70
C VAL A 10 -31.17 12.40 -9.29
N PRO A 11 -30.27 13.32 -9.68
CA PRO A 11 -28.87 13.26 -9.25
C PRO A 11 -28.65 13.44 -7.74
N TRP A 12 -29.59 14.10 -7.04
CA TRP A 12 -29.53 14.21 -5.58
C TRP A 12 -29.81 12.88 -4.89
N PHE A 13 -30.77 12.09 -5.41
CA PHE A 13 -31.08 10.76 -4.88
C PHE A 13 -29.97 9.74 -5.14
N GLN A 14 -29.11 9.99 -6.13
CA GLN A 14 -27.96 9.11 -6.43
C GLN A 14 -26.75 9.40 -5.54
N ARG A 15 -26.77 10.46 -4.74
CA ARG A 15 -25.67 10.73 -3.81
C ARG A 15 -25.65 9.68 -2.69
N PRO A 16 -24.50 9.06 -2.40
CA PRO A 16 -24.42 8.01 -1.38
C PRO A 16 -24.85 8.50 0.00
N THR A 17 -24.69 9.78 0.28
CA THR A 17 -25.16 10.41 1.53
C THR A 17 -26.68 10.39 1.67
N VAL A 18 -27.39 10.74 0.60
CA VAL A 18 -28.87 10.73 0.58
C VAL A 18 -29.39 9.31 0.68
N GLN A 19 -28.81 8.38 -0.09
CA GLN A 19 -29.15 6.97 -0.02
C GLN A 19 -28.91 6.36 1.35
N THR A 20 -27.83 6.76 2.04
CA THR A 20 -27.55 6.37 3.42
C THR A 20 -28.64 6.83 4.37
N VAL A 21 -29.06 8.11 4.28
CA VAL A 21 -30.13 8.65 5.12
C VAL A 21 -31.44 7.89 4.87
N LEU A 22 -31.78 7.67 3.61
CA LEU A 22 -32.99 6.92 3.24
C LEU A 22 -32.93 5.47 3.74
N ALA A 23 -31.80 4.79 3.63
CA ALA A 23 -31.61 3.43 4.13
C ALA A 23 -31.78 3.37 5.66
N VAL A 24 -31.18 4.31 6.40
CA VAL A 24 -31.31 4.39 7.86
C VAL A 24 -32.76 4.63 8.27
N LEU A 25 -33.43 5.58 7.63
CA LEU A 25 -34.83 5.90 7.89
C LEU A 25 -35.76 4.73 7.55
N GLY A 26 -35.53 4.08 6.39
CA GLY A 26 -36.30 2.93 5.94
C GLY A 26 -36.17 1.71 6.87
N VAL A 27 -34.92 1.35 7.24
CA VAL A 27 -34.67 0.26 8.20
C VAL A 27 -35.21 0.61 9.59
N GLY A 28 -35.10 1.87 10.03
CA GLY A 28 -35.66 2.35 11.29
C GLY A 28 -37.19 2.27 11.32
N ALA A 29 -37.86 2.70 10.26
CA ALA A 29 -39.31 2.62 10.12
C ALA A 29 -39.79 1.16 10.07
N LEU A 30 -39.10 0.30 9.33
CA LEU A 30 -39.41 -1.12 9.25
C LEU A 30 -39.23 -1.80 10.63
N ARG A 31 -38.16 -1.49 11.34
CA ARG A 31 -37.94 -1.96 12.71
C ARG A 31 -39.07 -1.55 13.63
N TRP A 32 -39.48 -0.29 13.58
CA TRP A 32 -40.58 0.21 14.40
C TRP A 32 -41.91 -0.50 14.08
N ALA A 33 -42.21 -0.70 12.78
CA ALA A 33 -43.42 -1.40 12.35
C ALA A 33 -43.44 -2.87 12.80
N VAL A 34 -42.30 -3.57 12.63
CA VAL A 34 -42.15 -4.98 13.05
C VAL A 34 -42.25 -5.12 14.57
N SER A 35 -41.58 -4.24 15.32
CA SER A 35 -41.62 -4.27 16.79
C SER A 35 -43.04 -4.03 17.33
N ARG A 36 -43.82 -3.14 16.69
CA ARG A 36 -45.22 -2.90 17.01
C ARG A 36 -46.08 -4.14 16.73
N ARG A 37 -45.89 -4.80 15.59
CA ARG A 37 -46.62 -6.01 15.20
C ARG A 37 -46.34 -7.20 16.14
N VAL A 38 -45.07 -7.43 16.48
CA VAL A 38 -44.66 -8.47 17.43
C VAL A 38 -45.24 -8.20 18.83
N GLY A 39 -45.37 -6.93 19.23
CA GLY A 39 -45.95 -6.52 20.52
C GLY A 39 -47.45 -6.81 20.63
N SER A 40 -48.18 -6.97 19.53
CA SER A 40 -49.64 -7.17 19.49
C SER A 40 -50.06 -8.62 19.31
N LEU A 41 -49.13 -9.60 19.25
CA LEU A 41 -49.45 -11.02 19.08
C LEU A 41 -49.81 -11.66 20.45
N PRO A 42 -51.03 -12.22 20.59
CA PRO A 42 -51.56 -12.70 21.88
C PRO A 42 -50.96 -14.05 22.33
N PHE A 43 -50.15 -14.71 21.53
CA PHE A 43 -49.69 -16.08 21.77
C PHE A 43 -48.20 -16.20 22.13
N VAL A 44 -47.51 -15.10 22.40
CA VAL A 44 -46.05 -15.09 22.63
C VAL A 44 -45.76 -14.87 24.12
N THR A 45 -45.01 -15.80 24.73
CA THR A 45 -44.55 -15.66 26.11
C THR A 45 -43.61 -14.45 26.24
N PRO A 46 -43.47 -13.81 27.41
CA PRO A 46 -42.58 -12.66 27.62
C PRO A 46 -41.14 -12.95 27.22
N GLU A 47 -40.66 -14.17 27.43
CA GLU A 47 -39.30 -14.60 27.09
C GLU A 47 -39.09 -14.74 25.57
N GLU A 48 -40.06 -15.34 24.87
CA GLU A 48 -40.04 -15.48 23.41
C GLU A 48 -40.08 -14.09 22.74
N ARG A 49 -40.87 -13.18 23.27
CA ARG A 49 -40.94 -11.80 22.78
C ARG A 49 -39.58 -11.09 22.82
N LEU A 50 -38.83 -11.24 23.92
CA LEU A 50 -37.49 -10.66 24.05
C LEU A 50 -36.52 -11.28 23.03
N ARG A 51 -36.53 -12.58 22.85
CA ARG A 51 -35.71 -13.27 21.85
C ARG A 51 -36.02 -12.79 20.43
N TRP A 52 -37.30 -12.69 20.09
CA TRP A 52 -37.73 -12.15 18.79
C TRP A 52 -37.28 -10.72 18.55
N LEU A 53 -37.42 -9.84 19.54
CA LEU A 53 -36.99 -8.44 19.42
C LEU A 53 -35.47 -8.32 19.22
N VAL A 54 -34.68 -9.15 19.90
CA VAL A 54 -33.21 -9.18 19.73
C VAL A 54 -32.86 -9.72 18.36
N SER A 55 -33.49 -10.80 17.89
CA SER A 55 -33.24 -11.38 16.56
C SER A 55 -33.59 -10.40 15.45
N VAL A 56 -34.73 -9.74 15.52
CA VAL A 56 -35.15 -8.69 14.57
C VAL A 56 -34.16 -7.55 14.57
N ARG A 57 -33.73 -7.08 15.74
CA ARG A 57 -32.71 -6.02 15.82
C ARG A 57 -31.41 -6.43 15.13
N ASN A 58 -30.91 -7.63 15.41
CA ASN A 58 -29.65 -8.11 14.82
C ASN A 58 -29.79 -8.32 13.31
N ALA A 59 -30.89 -8.89 12.85
CA ALA A 59 -31.17 -9.02 11.42
C ALA A 59 -31.24 -7.66 10.71
N MET A 60 -31.90 -6.67 11.31
CA MET A 60 -31.97 -5.32 10.76
C MET A 60 -30.63 -4.60 10.75
N LEU A 61 -29.77 -4.82 11.75
CA LEU A 61 -28.39 -4.31 11.74
C LEU A 61 -27.58 -4.94 10.60
N LEU A 62 -27.70 -6.25 10.37
CA LEU A 62 -27.02 -6.91 9.25
C LEU A 62 -27.51 -6.35 7.90
N VAL A 63 -28.82 -6.18 7.73
CA VAL A 63 -29.38 -5.56 6.52
C VAL A 63 -28.86 -4.14 6.33
N LEU A 64 -28.83 -3.33 7.39
CA LEU A 64 -28.32 -1.97 7.32
C LEU A 64 -26.84 -1.94 6.92
N ILE A 65 -26.00 -2.78 7.54
CA ILE A 65 -24.57 -2.87 7.21
C ILE A 65 -24.39 -3.31 5.74
N SER A 66 -25.16 -4.30 5.28
CA SER A 66 -25.10 -4.74 3.88
C SER A 66 -25.50 -3.64 2.91
N LEU A 67 -26.56 -2.88 3.22
CA LEU A 67 -26.99 -1.73 2.40
C LEU A 67 -25.90 -0.65 2.36
N LEU A 68 -25.28 -0.33 3.49
CA LEU A 68 -24.19 0.65 3.56
C LEU A 68 -23.00 0.22 2.71
N ILE A 69 -22.60 -1.06 2.76
CA ILE A 69 -21.52 -1.60 1.93
C ILE A 69 -21.86 -1.43 0.43
N VAL A 70 -23.09 -1.73 0.04
CA VAL A 70 -23.52 -1.60 -1.37
C VAL A 70 -23.54 -0.13 -1.80
N ILE A 71 -24.09 0.76 -0.98
CA ILE A 71 -24.18 2.21 -1.28
C ILE A 71 -22.79 2.84 -1.43
N TRP A 72 -21.85 2.45 -0.57
CA TRP A 72 -20.51 3.05 -0.54
C TRP A 72 -19.47 2.27 -1.37
N ASN A 73 -19.88 1.18 -2.03
CA ASN A 73 -18.99 0.31 -2.78
C ASN A 73 -18.11 1.07 -3.78
N ASP A 74 -18.70 1.96 -4.58
CA ASP A 74 -17.96 2.72 -5.60
C ASP A 74 -17.00 3.75 -4.99
N ALA A 75 -17.42 4.40 -3.91
CA ALA A 75 -16.56 5.33 -3.18
C ALA A 75 -15.38 4.60 -2.52
N ILE A 76 -15.64 3.48 -1.86
CA ILE A 76 -14.60 2.63 -1.24
C ILE A 76 -13.64 2.12 -2.32
N ARG A 77 -14.15 1.62 -3.44
CA ARG A 77 -13.33 1.15 -4.55
C ARG A 77 -12.44 2.25 -5.12
N SER A 78 -12.98 3.45 -5.31
CA SER A 78 -12.21 4.60 -5.80
C SER A 78 -11.08 4.98 -4.84
N VAL A 79 -11.36 5.04 -3.54
CA VAL A 79 -10.34 5.33 -2.52
C VAL A 79 -9.27 4.24 -2.47
N LEU A 80 -9.67 2.96 -2.53
CA LEU A 80 -8.73 1.84 -2.55
C LEU A 80 -7.82 1.90 -3.78
N LEU A 81 -8.36 2.17 -4.97
CA LEU A 81 -7.57 2.30 -6.21
C LEU A 81 -6.58 3.48 -6.10
N SER A 82 -7.01 4.61 -5.55
CA SER A 82 -6.13 5.77 -5.32
C SER A 82 -5.02 5.44 -4.33
N LEU A 83 -5.33 4.69 -3.27
CA LEU A 83 -4.34 4.26 -2.26
C LEU A 83 -3.32 3.28 -2.85
N VAL A 84 -3.76 2.34 -3.68
CA VAL A 84 -2.88 1.40 -4.41
C VAL A 84 -1.97 2.17 -5.36
N ALA A 85 -2.50 3.14 -6.12
CA ALA A 85 -1.70 3.98 -7.02
C ALA A 85 -0.65 4.80 -6.26
N LEU A 86 -1.04 5.40 -5.13
CA LEU A 86 -0.12 6.12 -4.25
C LEU A 86 0.96 5.19 -3.68
N GLY A 87 0.58 4.01 -3.20
CA GLY A 87 1.53 2.99 -2.71
C GLY A 87 2.52 2.58 -3.79
N ALA A 88 2.06 2.32 -5.01
CA ALA A 88 2.93 2.00 -6.14
C ALA A 88 3.90 3.14 -6.46
N ALA A 89 3.45 4.40 -6.43
CA ALA A 89 4.30 5.56 -6.65
C ALA A 89 5.39 5.68 -5.57
N VAL A 90 5.07 5.45 -4.30
CA VAL A 90 6.04 5.46 -3.19
C VAL A 90 7.07 4.34 -3.35
N VAL A 91 6.63 3.12 -3.70
CA VAL A 91 7.53 1.99 -3.94
C VAL A 91 8.48 2.28 -5.09
N LEU A 92 7.99 2.85 -6.20
CA LEU A 92 8.83 3.23 -7.34
C LEU A 92 9.82 4.34 -6.97
N ALA A 93 9.38 5.34 -6.19
CA ALA A 93 10.23 6.44 -5.77
C ALA A 93 11.35 6.00 -4.79
N THR A 94 11.10 4.97 -3.99
CA THR A 94 12.05 4.48 -2.98
C THR A 94 12.88 3.28 -3.44
N LYS A 95 12.57 2.71 -4.60
CA LYS A 95 13.19 1.48 -5.13
C LYS A 95 14.72 1.53 -5.09
N GLU A 96 15.33 2.63 -5.56
CA GLU A 96 16.78 2.75 -5.65
C GLU A 96 17.44 2.77 -4.26
N ILE A 97 16.82 3.45 -3.30
CA ILE A 97 17.31 3.48 -1.92
C ILE A 97 17.29 2.08 -1.31
N ILE A 98 16.22 1.33 -1.54
CA ILE A 98 16.08 -0.05 -1.04
C ILE A 98 17.12 -0.96 -1.68
N LEU A 99 17.36 -0.83 -2.99
CA LEU A 99 18.40 -1.58 -3.70
C LEU A 99 19.80 -1.26 -3.17
N CYS A 100 20.13 0.00 -2.90
CA CYS A 100 21.41 0.39 -2.31
C CYS A 100 21.60 -0.20 -0.92
N LEU A 101 20.58 -0.13 -0.05
CA LEU A 101 20.62 -0.76 1.28
C LEU A 101 20.78 -2.29 1.18
N SER A 102 20.08 -2.92 0.26
CA SER A 102 20.20 -4.36 -0.01
C SER A 102 21.60 -4.74 -0.49
N GLY A 103 22.19 -3.92 -1.37
CA GLY A 103 23.57 -4.10 -1.86
C GLY A 103 24.59 -3.98 -0.72
N SER A 104 24.42 -3.02 0.17
CA SER A 104 25.25 -2.87 1.36
C SER A 104 25.14 -4.08 2.30
N LEU A 105 23.93 -4.57 2.51
CA LEU A 105 23.69 -5.77 3.34
C LEU A 105 24.32 -7.01 2.72
N TRP A 106 24.12 -7.21 1.40
CA TRP A 106 24.72 -8.31 0.64
C TRP A 106 26.24 -8.30 0.77
N ARG A 107 26.90 -7.16 0.55
CA ARG A 107 28.34 -7.02 0.72
C ARG A 107 28.80 -7.42 2.12
N THR A 108 28.11 -6.93 3.15
CA THR A 108 28.47 -7.20 4.55
C THR A 108 28.30 -8.67 4.92
N THR A 109 27.25 -9.33 4.41
CA THR A 109 26.96 -10.74 4.72
C THR A 109 27.81 -11.71 3.91
N SER A 110 28.14 -11.36 2.65
CA SER A 110 28.96 -12.22 1.77
C SER A 110 30.47 -12.03 1.98
N GLY A 111 30.90 -10.91 2.63
CA GLY A 111 32.31 -10.58 2.72
C GLY A 111 32.97 -10.34 1.37
N ALA A 112 32.20 -9.90 0.34
CA ALA A 112 32.66 -9.86 -1.04
C ALA A 112 33.89 -8.94 -1.24
N PHE A 113 34.00 -7.86 -0.48
CA PHE A 113 35.16 -6.98 -0.46
C PHE A 113 35.18 -6.09 0.79
N HIS A 114 36.36 -5.55 1.11
CA HIS A 114 36.63 -4.67 2.24
C HIS A 114 37.30 -3.36 1.79
N VAL A 115 37.44 -2.41 2.69
CA VAL A 115 38.25 -1.21 2.44
C VAL A 115 39.70 -1.64 2.25
N GLY A 116 40.34 -1.12 1.19
CA GLY A 116 41.67 -1.48 0.76
C GLY A 116 41.72 -2.57 -0.33
N ASP A 117 40.61 -3.27 -0.60
CA ASP A 117 40.56 -4.24 -1.70
C ASP A 117 40.46 -3.54 -3.06
N ARG A 118 41.05 -4.18 -4.07
CA ARG A 118 40.85 -3.78 -5.47
C ARG A 118 39.70 -4.57 -6.09
N ILE A 119 38.76 -3.83 -6.62
CA ILE A 119 37.59 -4.42 -7.25
C ILE A 119 37.41 -3.88 -8.68
N GLU A 120 36.84 -4.73 -9.53
CA GLU A 120 36.37 -4.33 -10.83
C GLU A 120 34.86 -4.60 -10.93
N VAL A 121 34.11 -3.58 -11.33
CA VAL A 121 32.67 -3.63 -11.58
C VAL A 121 32.31 -2.73 -12.74
N MET A 122 31.54 -3.21 -13.70
CA MET A 122 31.16 -2.47 -14.93
C MET A 122 32.34 -1.93 -15.73
N GLY A 123 33.52 -2.58 -15.67
CA GLY A 123 34.74 -2.13 -16.33
C GLY A 123 35.47 -0.98 -15.60
N LEU A 124 34.98 -0.56 -14.44
CA LEU A 124 35.67 0.37 -13.55
C LEU A 124 36.52 -0.43 -12.56
N ARG A 125 37.82 -0.18 -12.54
CA ARG A 125 38.77 -0.76 -11.60
C ARG A 125 39.19 0.29 -10.59
N GLY A 126 39.21 -0.07 -9.33
CA GLY A 126 39.64 0.83 -8.28
C GLY A 126 39.85 0.16 -6.94
N GLU A 127 40.57 0.85 -6.07
CA GLU A 127 40.73 0.49 -4.66
C GLU A 127 39.58 1.06 -3.85
N VAL A 128 38.96 0.25 -3.01
CA VAL A 128 37.87 0.67 -2.11
C VAL A 128 38.45 1.56 -1.02
N ILE A 129 38.12 2.84 -1.02
CA ILE A 129 38.58 3.79 0.01
C ILE A 129 37.53 4.05 1.10
N ASP A 130 36.24 3.90 0.77
CA ASP A 130 35.18 4.06 1.75
C ASP A 130 33.92 3.32 1.30
N HIS A 131 33.09 2.93 2.25
CA HIS A 131 31.78 2.32 1.99
C HIS A 131 30.74 2.81 2.99
N GLY A 132 29.68 3.38 2.47
CA GLY A 132 28.49 3.75 3.22
C GLY A 132 27.30 2.79 2.99
N PRO A 133 26.15 3.07 3.63
CA PRO A 133 24.93 2.28 3.44
C PRO A 133 24.32 2.40 2.05
N LEU A 134 24.55 3.51 1.33
CA LEU A 134 23.97 3.77 0.02
C LEU A 134 25.00 3.69 -1.11
N ALA A 135 26.27 4.01 -0.84
CA ALA A 135 27.30 4.11 -1.86
C ALA A 135 28.65 3.60 -1.35
N THR A 136 29.49 3.18 -2.28
CA THR A 136 30.88 2.78 -2.07
C THR A 136 31.77 3.69 -2.93
N THR A 137 32.86 4.18 -2.37
CA THR A 137 33.82 5.06 -3.06
C THR A 137 35.06 4.29 -3.44
N LEU A 138 35.43 4.33 -4.72
CA LEU A 138 36.61 3.72 -5.28
C LEU A 138 37.63 4.80 -5.69
N LEU A 139 38.89 4.58 -5.41
CA LEU A 139 39.99 5.30 -6.02
C LEU A 139 40.35 4.61 -7.35
N GLU A 140 40.03 5.25 -8.48
CA GLU A 140 40.22 4.66 -9.79
C GLU A 140 41.69 4.34 -10.07
N VAL A 141 41.93 3.12 -10.56
CA VAL A 141 43.23 2.67 -11.05
C VAL A 141 43.16 2.63 -12.57
N GLY A 142 44.18 3.16 -13.25
CA GLY A 142 44.22 3.30 -14.72
C GLY A 142 44.05 1.96 -15.45
N PRO A 143 43.58 1.99 -16.72
CA PRO A 143 43.32 0.80 -17.52
C PRO A 143 44.66 0.14 -17.91
N GLY A 144 44.88 -1.08 -17.43
CA GLY A 144 46.00 -1.93 -17.80
C GLY A 144 46.77 -2.54 -16.63
N ALA A 145 47.16 -3.81 -16.73
CA ALA A 145 47.90 -4.50 -15.69
C ALA A 145 49.32 -3.89 -15.42
N GLU A 146 49.83 -3.07 -16.31
CA GLU A 146 51.15 -2.48 -16.21
C GLU A 146 51.15 -1.06 -15.51
N VAL A 147 49.99 -0.41 -15.37
CA VAL A 147 49.87 0.92 -14.75
C VAL A 147 49.08 0.82 -13.48
N ASN A 148 49.68 0.32 -12.44
CA ASN A 148 49.14 0.25 -11.09
C ASN A 148 49.08 1.63 -10.37
N GLN A 149 49.04 2.72 -11.12
CA GLN A 149 49.01 4.09 -10.55
C GLN A 149 47.55 4.53 -10.40
N ALA A 150 47.21 4.98 -9.19
CA ALA A 150 45.97 5.65 -8.94
C ALA A 150 45.84 6.88 -9.87
N SER A 151 44.73 6.99 -10.58
CA SER A 151 44.47 8.13 -11.47
C SER A 151 44.23 9.44 -10.69
N GLY A 152 44.08 9.37 -9.37
CA GLY A 152 43.67 10.46 -8.50
C GLY A 152 42.19 10.77 -8.57
N ARG A 153 41.39 9.99 -9.33
CA ARG A 153 39.94 10.17 -9.44
C ARG A 153 39.19 9.24 -8.45
N ALA A 154 38.33 9.83 -7.66
CA ALA A 154 37.41 9.04 -6.84
C ALA A 154 36.08 8.81 -7.59
N VAL A 155 35.65 7.57 -7.67
CA VAL A 155 34.39 7.17 -8.29
C VAL A 155 33.44 6.71 -7.19
N VAL A 156 32.27 7.30 -7.11
CA VAL A 156 31.22 6.92 -6.15
C VAL A 156 30.20 6.05 -6.87
N LEU A 157 30.07 4.80 -6.43
CA LEU A 157 29.13 3.83 -6.98
C LEU A 157 27.97 3.60 -6.03
N PRO A 158 26.72 3.68 -6.47
CA PRO A 158 25.58 3.26 -5.66
C PRO A 158 25.66 1.75 -5.39
N ASN A 159 25.38 1.33 -4.17
CA ASN A 159 25.52 -0.09 -3.78
C ASN A 159 24.56 -1.02 -4.53
N SER A 160 23.51 -0.50 -5.16
CA SER A 160 22.59 -1.27 -6.04
C SER A 160 23.32 -1.92 -7.21
N VAL A 161 24.43 -1.36 -7.67
CA VAL A 161 25.26 -1.89 -8.75
C VAL A 161 25.79 -3.30 -8.43
N PHE A 162 26.14 -3.57 -7.18
CA PHE A 162 26.66 -4.87 -6.74
C PHE A 162 25.63 -6.01 -6.76
N LEU A 163 24.33 -5.67 -6.85
CA LEU A 163 23.25 -6.67 -7.00
C LEU A 163 22.96 -7.02 -8.47
N SER A 164 23.33 -6.13 -9.40
CA SER A 164 22.93 -6.23 -10.80
C SER A 164 24.09 -6.55 -11.74
N HIS A 165 25.34 -6.40 -11.27
CA HIS A 165 26.52 -6.62 -12.10
C HIS A 165 27.51 -7.55 -11.38
N PRO A 166 28.27 -8.36 -12.16
CA PRO A 166 29.35 -9.16 -11.60
C PRO A 166 30.43 -8.25 -11.00
N LEU A 167 30.95 -8.65 -9.85
CA LEU A 167 32.05 -8.01 -9.16
C LEU A 167 33.24 -8.94 -9.17
N VAL A 168 34.41 -8.45 -9.56
CA VAL A 168 35.68 -9.16 -9.47
C VAL A 168 36.49 -8.51 -8.36
N ASN A 169 36.87 -9.29 -7.36
CA ASN A 169 37.83 -8.86 -6.32
C ASN A 169 39.22 -9.36 -6.74
N GLU A 170 40.15 -8.43 -6.99
CA GLU A 170 41.51 -8.72 -7.46
C GLU A 170 42.51 -8.94 -6.31
N THR A 171 42.09 -8.67 -5.07
CA THR A 171 42.94 -8.75 -3.88
C THR A 171 42.63 -9.99 -3.02
N PHE A 172 41.61 -10.75 -3.39
CA PHE A 172 41.11 -11.91 -2.65
C PHE A 172 42.17 -13.03 -2.50
#